data_de48e67399fab73250817302aae72848
#
_entry.id   de48e67399fab73250817302aae72848
#
_cell.length_a   1.000
_cell.length_b   1.000
_cell.length_c   1.000
_cell.angle_alpha   90.00
_cell.angle_beta   90.00
_cell.angle_gamma   90.00
#
_symmetry.space_group_name_H-M   'P 1'
#
loop_
_entity.id
_entity.type
_entity.pdbx_description
1 polymer ?
#
loop_
_entity_poly.entity_id
_entity_poly.type
_entity_poly.pdbx_seq_one_letter_code
_entity_poly.pdbx_strand_id
1 'polypeptide(L)'
;MLENIQAYLSKQGVKYIKPEKAGPHQEEMEDLKALGQAARKEMQTLAKLLEERLAPFKMDRVSNWANQAQICRPHFWCYYRAPEDSLDDVAMAIRLYGQSEKWGISVEVSFVERKKSDTTLAKQHKVLDLPIAPSLYYFAQENGVSHRVEGTEENRQMLKEAVRDGRVRKVLVKYDVPVTASEIMEELVEELVDGFYKLKPYYEEANQN
;
A
#
# COMPACT_ATOMS: atom_id res chain seq x y z
N MET A 1 -0.33 -19.03 7.27
CA MET A 1 0.03 -17.85 8.09
C MET A 1 -0.97 -16.71 7.92
N LEU A 2 -1.21 -16.20 6.74
CA LEU A 2 -2.22 -15.15 6.43
C LEU A 2 -3.39 -15.74 5.61
N GLU A 3 -3.99 -16.80 6.15
CA GLU A 3 -5.01 -17.59 5.43
C GLU A 3 -6.30 -16.82 5.19
N ASN A 4 -6.68 -15.97 6.14
CA ASN A 4 -7.87 -15.14 5.96
C ASN A 4 -7.65 -14.04 4.92
N ILE A 5 -6.45 -13.47 4.83
CA ILE A 5 -6.11 -12.54 3.75
C ILE A 5 -6.17 -13.25 2.40
N GLN A 6 -5.57 -14.43 2.28
CA GLN A 6 -5.60 -15.22 1.04
C GLN A 6 -7.03 -15.58 0.64
N ALA A 7 -7.84 -16.07 1.59
CA ALA A 7 -9.26 -16.39 1.36
C ALA A 7 -10.06 -15.12 0.96
N TYR A 8 -9.79 -13.99 1.62
CA TYR A 8 -10.44 -12.71 1.29
C TYR A 8 -10.09 -12.24 -0.13
N LEU A 9 -8.87 -12.46 -0.61
CA LEU A 9 -8.46 -12.10 -1.96
C LEU A 9 -9.26 -12.84 -3.04
N SER A 10 -9.82 -14.02 -2.74
CA SER A 10 -10.72 -14.72 -3.66
C SER A 10 -12.09 -14.06 -3.83
N LYS A 11 -12.44 -13.13 -2.91
CA LYS A 11 -13.71 -12.38 -2.92
C LYS A 11 -13.61 -11.00 -3.59
N GLN A 12 -12.52 -10.73 -4.31
CA GLN A 12 -12.36 -9.45 -5.02
C GLN A 12 -13.51 -9.18 -5.97
N GLY A 13 -14.01 -7.94 -5.95
CA GLY A 13 -15.12 -7.50 -6.78
C GLY A 13 -16.50 -7.82 -6.20
N VAL A 14 -16.62 -8.68 -5.19
CA VAL A 14 -17.89 -8.98 -4.56
C VAL A 14 -18.40 -7.73 -3.82
N LYS A 15 -19.66 -7.39 -4.06
CA LYS A 15 -20.35 -6.30 -3.37
C LYS A 15 -20.94 -6.83 -2.07
N TYR A 16 -20.48 -6.26 -0.96
CA TYR A 16 -21.07 -6.52 0.34
C TYR A 16 -22.39 -5.76 0.50
N ILE A 17 -23.42 -6.47 0.94
CA ILE A 17 -24.70 -5.92 1.35
C ILE A 17 -24.86 -6.26 2.85
N LYS A 18 -25.38 -5.33 3.64
CA LYS A 18 -25.65 -5.63 5.05
C LYS A 18 -26.54 -6.84 5.17
N PRO A 19 -26.23 -7.85 6.00
CA PRO A 19 -26.97 -9.11 6.08
C PRO A 19 -28.49 -8.93 6.20
N GLU A 20 -28.93 -8.00 7.05
CA GLU A 20 -30.33 -7.68 7.24
C GLU A 20 -31.05 -7.12 6.00
N LYS A 21 -30.31 -6.78 4.95
CA LYS A 21 -30.81 -6.26 3.66
C LYS A 21 -30.54 -7.19 2.49
N ALA A 22 -29.84 -8.31 2.73
CA ALA A 22 -29.38 -9.21 1.69
C ALA A 22 -30.41 -10.29 1.29
N GLY A 23 -31.55 -10.36 1.99
CA GLY A 23 -32.61 -11.34 1.69
C GLY A 23 -32.07 -12.78 1.71
N PRO A 24 -32.23 -13.56 0.62
CA PRO A 24 -31.78 -14.95 0.57
C PRO A 24 -30.25 -15.12 0.67
N HIS A 25 -29.47 -14.04 0.53
CA HIS A 25 -28.01 -14.04 0.63
C HIS A 25 -27.51 -13.58 2.02
N GLN A 26 -28.37 -13.58 3.04
CA GLN A 26 -28.01 -13.09 4.37
C GLN A 26 -26.80 -13.84 4.94
N GLU A 27 -26.81 -15.15 4.95
CA GLU A 27 -25.72 -16.00 5.48
C GLU A 27 -24.41 -15.77 4.73
N GLU A 28 -24.45 -15.70 3.39
CA GLU A 28 -23.27 -15.40 2.55
C GLU A 28 -22.66 -14.04 2.90
N MET A 29 -23.47 -13.03 3.21
CA MET A 29 -23.00 -11.70 3.58
C MET A 29 -22.47 -11.64 5.02
N GLU A 30 -22.99 -12.46 5.93
CA GLU A 30 -22.44 -12.64 7.27
C GLU A 30 -21.06 -13.27 7.21
N ASP A 31 -20.88 -14.32 6.41
CA ASP A 31 -19.61 -15.00 6.19
C ASP A 31 -18.58 -14.04 5.53
N LEU A 32 -18.99 -13.29 4.52
CA LEU A 32 -18.14 -12.31 3.86
C LEU A 32 -17.66 -11.23 4.84
N LYS A 33 -18.53 -10.75 5.71
CA LYS A 33 -18.18 -9.77 6.73
C LYS A 33 -17.19 -10.37 7.75
N ALA A 34 -17.45 -11.58 8.23
CA ALA A 34 -16.57 -12.26 9.16
C ALA A 34 -15.18 -12.47 8.56
N LEU A 35 -15.10 -12.95 7.32
CA LEU A 35 -13.85 -13.14 6.57
C LEU A 35 -13.09 -11.81 6.39
N GLY A 36 -13.77 -10.75 5.96
CA GLY A 36 -13.16 -9.44 5.77
C GLY A 36 -12.60 -8.84 7.08
N GLN A 37 -13.30 -9.07 8.20
CA GLN A 37 -12.84 -8.66 9.54
C GLN A 37 -11.63 -9.48 10.00
N ALA A 38 -11.63 -10.80 9.77
CA ALA A 38 -10.52 -11.68 10.10
C ALA A 38 -9.27 -11.34 9.27
N ALA A 39 -9.40 -11.14 7.98
CA ALA A 39 -8.32 -10.71 7.09
C ALA A 39 -7.74 -9.35 7.52
N ARG A 40 -8.59 -8.40 7.88
CA ARG A 40 -8.15 -7.12 8.43
C ARG A 40 -7.37 -7.28 9.74
N LYS A 41 -7.79 -8.19 10.61
CA LYS A 41 -7.08 -8.47 11.87
C LYS A 41 -5.69 -9.06 11.62
N GLU A 42 -5.53 -9.95 10.64
CA GLU A 42 -4.21 -10.45 10.22
C GLU A 42 -3.30 -9.32 9.74
N MET A 43 -3.82 -8.43 8.88
CA MET A 43 -3.06 -7.26 8.43
C MET A 43 -2.70 -6.32 9.58
N GLN A 44 -3.57 -6.16 10.58
CA GLN A 44 -3.26 -5.38 11.78
C GLN A 44 -2.16 -6.00 12.63
N THR A 45 -2.16 -7.33 12.77
CA THR A 45 -1.11 -8.04 13.49
C THR A 45 0.25 -7.86 12.81
N LEU A 46 0.31 -8.08 11.49
CA LEU A 46 1.52 -7.84 10.71
C LEU A 46 2.01 -6.40 10.82
N ALA A 47 1.09 -5.43 10.67
CA ALA A 47 1.45 -4.01 10.73
C ALA A 47 2.03 -3.61 12.09
N LYS A 48 1.56 -4.20 13.19
CA LYS A 48 2.11 -3.97 14.54
C LYS A 48 3.50 -4.58 14.71
N LEU A 49 3.69 -5.82 14.25
CA LEU A 49 5.02 -6.46 14.28
C LEU A 49 6.05 -5.64 13.50
N LEU A 50 5.64 -5.11 12.36
CA LEU A 50 6.49 -4.24 11.56
C LEU A 50 6.78 -2.90 12.28
N GLU A 51 5.78 -2.27 12.94
CA GLU A 51 6.00 -1.06 13.73
C GLU A 51 7.06 -1.25 14.83
N GLU A 52 7.05 -2.40 15.52
CA GLU A 52 8.02 -2.73 16.57
C GLU A 52 9.48 -2.76 16.05
N ARG A 53 9.66 -3.04 14.77
CA ARG A 53 10.98 -3.11 14.10
C ARG A 53 11.38 -1.79 13.42
N LEU A 54 10.46 -0.87 13.24
CA LEU A 54 10.65 0.36 12.48
C LEU A 54 10.74 1.64 13.33
N ALA A 55 11.05 1.54 14.63
CA ALA A 55 11.21 2.75 15.44
C ALA A 55 12.11 3.80 14.76
N PRO A 56 11.79 5.09 14.77
CA PRO A 56 10.71 5.75 15.54
C PRO A 56 9.34 5.83 14.82
N PHE A 57 9.19 5.23 13.66
CA PHE A 57 7.95 5.29 12.88
C PHE A 57 6.78 4.69 13.65
N LYS A 58 5.62 5.33 13.52
CA LYS A 58 4.35 4.89 14.10
C LYS A 58 3.32 4.59 13.04
N MET A 59 2.59 3.48 13.22
CA MET A 59 1.57 3.06 12.28
C MET A 59 0.27 3.85 12.45
N ASP A 60 -0.34 4.21 11.33
CA ASP A 60 -1.72 4.66 11.26
C ASP A 60 -2.68 3.46 11.35
N ARG A 61 -3.98 3.76 11.36
CA ARG A 61 -5.00 2.72 11.34
C ARG A 61 -4.99 1.94 10.01
N VAL A 62 -4.97 0.62 10.07
CA VAL A 62 -5.19 -0.25 8.90
C VAL A 62 -6.55 0.04 8.26
N SER A 63 -6.56 0.15 6.94
CA SER A 63 -7.78 0.42 6.16
C SER A 63 -8.91 -0.59 6.44
N ASN A 64 -10.13 -0.23 6.07
CA ASN A 64 -11.26 -1.15 6.17
C ASN A 64 -11.20 -2.22 5.07
N TRP A 65 -11.78 -3.39 5.35
CA TRP A 65 -11.85 -4.52 4.42
C TRP A 65 -12.74 -4.26 3.19
N ALA A 66 -13.77 -3.41 3.32
CA ALA A 66 -14.60 -2.96 2.21
C ALA A 66 -14.46 -1.44 2.05
N ASN A 67 -14.47 -0.96 0.81
CA ASN A 67 -14.44 0.46 0.49
C ASN A 67 -15.81 1.14 0.72
N GLN A 68 -15.92 2.44 0.40
CA GLN A 68 -17.19 3.18 0.55
C GLN A 68 -18.32 2.62 -0.33
N ALA A 69 -18.00 2.02 -1.48
CA ALA A 69 -18.96 1.34 -2.34
C ALA A 69 -19.31 -0.07 -1.88
N GLN A 70 -18.78 -0.51 -0.71
CA GLN A 70 -18.97 -1.84 -0.16
C GLN A 70 -18.49 -2.97 -1.10
N ILE A 71 -17.46 -2.71 -1.89
CA ILE A 71 -16.85 -3.71 -2.78
C ILE A 71 -15.57 -4.22 -2.14
N CYS A 72 -15.40 -5.55 -2.07
CA CYS A 72 -14.16 -6.19 -1.65
C CYS A 72 -13.04 -5.88 -2.64
N ARG A 73 -11.93 -5.36 -2.14
CA ARG A 73 -10.75 -5.01 -2.95
C ARG A 73 -9.47 -5.51 -2.27
N PRO A 74 -8.42 -5.83 -3.03
CA PRO A 74 -7.13 -6.24 -2.49
C PRO A 74 -6.33 -5.03 -1.95
N HIS A 75 -6.93 -4.26 -1.08
CA HIS A 75 -6.40 -2.95 -0.71
C HIS A 75 -6.38 -2.75 0.79
N PHE A 76 -5.90 -3.72 1.55
CA PHE A 76 -5.46 -3.39 2.88
C PHE A 76 -4.17 -2.58 2.79
N TRP A 77 -4.14 -1.44 3.48
CA TRP A 77 -2.96 -0.60 3.61
C TRP A 77 -2.82 -0.08 5.03
N CYS A 78 -1.59 0.20 5.42
CA CYS A 78 -1.24 0.88 6.64
C CYS A 78 -0.11 1.87 6.35
N TYR A 79 -0.25 3.12 6.81
CA TYR A 79 0.80 4.13 6.71
C TYR A 79 1.64 4.14 7.97
N TYR A 80 2.91 4.49 7.81
CA TYR A 80 3.88 4.69 8.88
C TYR A 80 4.46 6.09 8.75
N ARG A 81 4.48 6.81 9.88
CA ARG A 81 4.95 8.20 9.95
C ARG A 81 6.03 8.34 10.99
N ALA A 82 7.02 9.19 10.72
CA ALA A 82 7.91 9.66 11.76
C ALA A 82 7.15 10.61 12.72
N PRO A 83 7.61 10.78 13.97
CA PRO A 83 6.92 11.64 14.93
C PRO A 83 6.79 13.11 14.49
N GLU A 84 7.73 13.58 13.66
CA GLU A 84 7.78 14.93 13.10
C GLU A 84 6.89 15.14 11.88
N ASP A 85 6.40 14.06 11.25
CA ASP A 85 5.59 14.16 10.03
C ASP A 85 4.24 14.82 10.30
N SER A 86 3.85 15.73 9.43
CA SER A 86 2.49 16.24 9.36
C SER A 86 1.57 15.30 8.56
N LEU A 87 0.25 15.52 8.64
CA LEU A 87 -0.73 14.63 7.98
C LEU A 87 -0.74 14.76 6.45
N ASP A 88 -0.22 15.85 5.92
CA ASP A 88 -0.09 16.13 4.49
C ASP A 88 1.32 15.83 3.95
N ASP A 89 2.23 15.36 4.79
CA ASP A 89 3.53 14.86 4.35
C ASP A 89 3.43 13.50 3.67
N VAL A 90 4.47 13.18 2.91
CA VAL A 90 4.68 11.85 2.35
C VAL A 90 4.96 10.87 3.49
N ALA A 91 4.44 9.67 3.39
CA ALA A 91 4.59 8.62 4.39
C ALA A 91 5.10 7.34 3.76
N MET A 92 5.69 6.48 4.57
CA MET A 92 5.89 5.08 4.20
C MET A 92 4.57 4.33 4.36
N ALA A 93 4.33 3.31 3.54
CA ALA A 93 3.15 2.47 3.70
C ALA A 93 3.43 1.03 3.30
N ILE A 94 2.64 0.12 3.85
CA ILE A 94 2.49 -1.23 3.31
C ILE A 94 1.12 -1.37 2.67
N ARG A 95 1.06 -2.17 1.60
CA ARG A 95 -0.17 -2.38 0.84
C ARG A 95 -0.27 -3.79 0.28
N LEU A 96 -1.40 -4.44 0.52
CA LEU A 96 -1.72 -5.72 -0.08
C LEU A 96 -1.92 -5.56 -1.60
N TYR A 97 -1.37 -6.48 -2.38
CA TYR A 97 -1.53 -6.54 -3.85
C TYR A 97 -1.76 -7.97 -4.32
N GLY A 98 -2.23 -8.11 -5.55
CA GLY A 98 -2.38 -9.39 -6.25
C GLY A 98 -3.75 -10.04 -6.08
N GLN A 99 -3.80 -11.34 -6.31
CA GLN A 99 -4.98 -12.21 -6.24
C GLN A 99 -4.65 -13.44 -5.41
N SER A 100 -5.66 -14.19 -4.97
CA SER A 100 -5.51 -15.34 -4.04
C SER A 100 -4.41 -16.35 -4.39
N GLU A 101 -4.11 -16.52 -5.67
CA GLU A 101 -3.08 -17.48 -6.14
C GLU A 101 -1.68 -16.85 -6.20
N LYS A 102 -1.59 -15.55 -6.41
CA LYS A 102 -0.34 -14.81 -6.52
C LYS A 102 -0.51 -13.42 -5.92
N TRP A 103 -0.08 -13.26 -4.70
CA TRP A 103 -0.23 -12.04 -3.94
C TRP A 103 0.99 -11.73 -3.10
N GLY A 104 0.99 -10.55 -2.51
CA GLY A 104 2.06 -10.11 -1.62
C GLY A 104 1.73 -8.79 -0.95
N ILE A 105 2.74 -8.24 -0.31
CA ILE A 105 2.66 -6.94 0.36
C ILE A 105 3.76 -6.05 -0.20
N SER A 106 3.38 -4.91 -0.76
CA SER A 106 4.35 -3.90 -1.18
C SER A 106 4.64 -2.93 -0.06
N VAL A 107 5.90 -2.52 0.06
CA VAL A 107 6.30 -1.31 0.76
C VAL A 107 6.32 -0.17 -0.24
N GLU A 108 5.85 1.01 0.14
CA GLU A 108 5.74 2.15 -0.76
C GLU A 108 6.00 3.48 -0.07
N VAL A 109 6.59 4.43 -0.81
CA VAL A 109 6.60 5.86 -0.46
C VAL A 109 5.36 6.49 -1.08
N SER A 110 4.44 6.95 -0.25
CA SER A 110 3.08 7.31 -0.66
C SER A 110 2.51 8.42 0.24
N PHE A 111 1.27 8.81 0.02
CA PHE A 111 0.56 9.79 0.84
C PHE A 111 -0.93 9.45 0.97
N VAL A 112 -1.58 10.00 1.99
CA VAL A 112 -3.01 9.81 2.22
C VAL A 112 -3.81 10.74 1.32
N GLU A 113 -4.42 10.23 0.26
CA GLU A 113 -5.14 10.99 -0.76
C GLU A 113 -6.17 12.00 -0.20
N ARG A 114 -6.85 11.68 0.91
CA ARG A 114 -7.84 12.57 1.53
C ARG A 114 -7.25 13.72 2.34
N LYS A 115 -5.94 13.66 2.60
CA LYS A 115 -5.23 14.65 3.41
C LYS A 115 -4.17 15.40 2.61
N LYS A 116 -4.07 15.12 1.31
CA LYS A 116 -3.11 15.79 0.44
C LYS A 116 -3.43 17.27 0.28
N SER A 117 -2.38 18.03 0.18
CA SER A 117 -2.34 19.42 -0.31
C SER A 117 -1.55 19.48 -1.63
N ASP A 118 -1.43 20.65 -2.21
CA ASP A 118 -0.54 20.87 -3.35
C ASP A 118 0.92 20.63 -2.95
N THR A 119 1.29 20.95 -1.72
CA THR A 119 2.60 20.68 -1.14
C THR A 119 2.89 19.18 -1.07
N THR A 120 1.91 18.36 -0.70
CA THR A 120 2.05 16.89 -0.67
C THR A 120 2.42 16.32 -2.03
N LEU A 121 1.77 16.77 -3.10
CA LEU A 121 2.08 16.31 -4.46
C LEU A 121 3.48 16.73 -4.89
N ALA A 122 3.88 17.98 -4.59
CA ALA A 122 5.23 18.47 -4.88
C ALA A 122 6.30 17.65 -4.13
N LYS A 123 6.08 17.36 -2.84
CA LYS A 123 6.94 16.49 -2.04
C LYS A 123 7.01 15.07 -2.64
N GLN A 124 5.88 14.48 -3.00
CA GLN A 124 5.84 13.14 -3.59
C GLN A 124 6.64 13.04 -4.89
N HIS A 125 6.67 14.08 -5.71
CA HIS A 125 7.43 14.09 -6.94
C HIS A 125 8.96 14.06 -6.73
N LYS A 126 9.46 14.50 -5.57
CA LYS A 126 10.89 14.47 -5.22
C LYS A 126 11.45 13.04 -5.15
N VAL A 127 10.62 12.00 -5.04
CA VAL A 127 11.10 10.60 -5.16
C VAL A 127 11.83 10.33 -6.47
N LEU A 128 11.59 11.15 -7.50
CA LEU A 128 12.29 11.09 -8.77
C LEU A 128 13.65 11.80 -8.75
N ASP A 129 14.00 12.54 -7.71
CA ASP A 129 15.27 13.26 -7.62
C ASP A 129 16.44 12.34 -7.29
N LEU A 130 16.16 11.21 -6.65
CA LEU A 130 17.14 10.15 -6.44
C LEU A 130 17.19 9.17 -7.62
N PRO A 131 18.38 8.61 -7.93
CA PRO A 131 18.49 7.45 -8.81
C PRO A 131 17.67 6.28 -8.28
N ILE A 132 17.09 5.49 -9.17
CA ILE A 132 16.31 4.32 -8.75
C ILE A 132 17.23 3.17 -8.36
N ALA A 133 17.04 2.61 -7.16
CA ALA A 133 17.78 1.44 -6.71
C ALA A 133 17.27 0.15 -7.38
N PRO A 134 18.14 -0.87 -7.56
CA PRO A 134 17.72 -2.16 -8.07
C PRO A 134 16.56 -2.76 -7.25
N SER A 135 15.71 -3.55 -7.87
CA SER A 135 14.49 -4.16 -7.29
C SER A 135 13.35 -3.20 -6.93
N LEU A 136 13.56 -1.88 -7.02
CA LEU A 136 12.48 -0.91 -6.88
C LEU A 136 11.83 -0.62 -8.23
N TYR A 137 10.58 -0.15 -8.18
CA TYR A 137 9.85 0.28 -9.36
C TYR A 137 8.97 1.48 -9.05
N TYR A 138 8.52 2.16 -10.09
CA TYR A 138 7.58 3.26 -9.96
C TYR A 138 6.14 2.77 -10.15
N PHE A 139 5.21 3.44 -9.49
CA PHE A 139 3.79 3.29 -9.72
C PHE A 139 3.21 4.67 -10.01
N ALA A 140 3.02 4.95 -11.31
CA ALA A 140 2.66 6.27 -11.81
C ALA A 140 1.17 6.37 -12.10
N GLN A 141 0.57 7.52 -11.82
CA GLN A 141 -0.82 7.81 -12.18
C GLN A 141 -0.87 8.81 -13.34
N GLU A 142 -1.32 8.33 -14.48
CA GLU A 142 -1.56 9.11 -15.70
C GLU A 142 -3.05 9.01 -16.09
N ASN A 143 -3.69 10.13 -16.39
CA ASN A 143 -5.13 10.20 -16.74
C ASN A 143 -6.06 9.47 -15.75
N GLY A 144 -5.73 9.51 -14.46
CA GLY A 144 -6.51 8.87 -13.40
C GLY A 144 -6.25 7.36 -13.24
N VAL A 145 -5.48 6.73 -14.13
CA VAL A 145 -5.13 5.32 -14.08
C VAL A 145 -3.71 5.17 -13.55
N SER A 146 -3.53 4.27 -12.59
CA SER A 146 -2.21 3.96 -12.04
C SER A 146 -1.66 2.68 -12.67
N HIS A 147 -0.40 2.70 -13.07
CA HIS A 147 0.28 1.56 -13.68
C HIS A 147 1.72 1.43 -13.17
N ARG A 148 2.26 0.22 -13.26
CA ARG A 148 3.65 -0.09 -12.95
C ARG A 148 4.56 0.41 -14.06
N VAL A 149 5.67 1.04 -13.68
CA VAL A 149 6.76 1.46 -14.55
C VAL A 149 8.05 0.90 -13.96
N GLU A 150 8.85 0.22 -14.77
CA GLU A 150 10.09 -0.39 -14.31
C GLU A 150 11.07 0.64 -13.76
N GLY A 151 11.82 0.24 -12.73
CA GLY A 151 12.81 1.07 -12.06
C GLY A 151 14.11 1.17 -12.87
N THR A 152 14.08 1.96 -13.93
CA THR A 152 15.26 2.27 -14.75
C THR A 152 15.52 3.76 -14.78
N GLU A 153 16.76 4.16 -15.04
CA GLU A 153 17.12 5.57 -15.16
C GLU A 153 16.40 6.25 -16.35
N GLU A 154 16.20 5.53 -17.44
CA GLU A 154 15.44 6.00 -18.59
C GLU A 154 13.99 6.32 -18.20
N ASN A 155 13.33 5.40 -17.51
CA ASN A 155 11.97 5.59 -17.02
C ASN A 155 11.88 6.71 -15.97
N ARG A 156 12.90 6.86 -15.13
CA ARG A 156 12.97 7.97 -14.18
C ARG A 156 12.95 9.32 -14.90
N GLN A 157 13.76 9.50 -15.92
CA GLN A 157 13.80 10.74 -16.72
C GLN A 157 12.47 10.98 -17.46
N MET A 158 11.91 9.94 -18.06
CA MET A 158 10.59 10.00 -18.71
C MET A 158 9.49 10.45 -17.72
N LEU A 159 9.50 9.91 -16.50
CA LEU A 159 8.52 10.28 -15.46
C LEU A 159 8.72 11.72 -14.98
N LYS A 160 9.98 12.20 -14.83
CA LYS A 160 10.26 13.61 -14.52
C LYS A 160 9.66 14.57 -15.56
N GLU A 161 9.83 14.25 -16.84
CA GLU A 161 9.22 15.03 -17.92
C GLU A 161 7.69 14.97 -17.88
N ALA A 162 7.13 13.78 -17.69
CA ALA A 162 5.67 13.59 -17.64
C ALA A 162 5.01 14.29 -16.45
N VAL A 163 5.70 14.38 -15.30
CA VAL A 163 5.27 15.17 -14.14
C VAL A 163 5.32 16.66 -14.46
N ARG A 164 6.43 17.15 -15.02
CA ARG A 164 6.58 18.56 -15.40
C ARG A 164 5.52 19.00 -16.41
N ASP A 165 5.18 18.12 -17.36
CA ASP A 165 4.16 18.38 -18.39
C ASP A 165 2.72 18.20 -17.89
N GLY A 166 2.55 17.79 -16.64
CA GLY A 166 1.22 17.57 -16.03
C GLY A 166 0.50 16.30 -16.48
N ARG A 167 1.14 15.44 -17.29
CA ARG A 167 0.57 14.14 -17.73
C ARG A 167 0.51 13.12 -16.60
N VAL A 168 1.51 13.09 -15.74
CA VAL A 168 1.56 12.24 -14.57
C VAL A 168 1.28 13.07 -13.32
N ARG A 169 0.23 12.70 -12.57
CA ARG A 169 -0.18 13.40 -11.36
C ARG A 169 0.66 13.01 -10.13
N LYS A 170 0.93 11.72 -9.98
CA LYS A 170 1.71 11.19 -8.85
C LYS A 170 2.59 10.01 -9.28
N VAL A 171 3.70 9.86 -8.57
CA VAL A 171 4.62 8.73 -8.73
C VAL A 171 4.94 8.17 -7.36
N LEU A 172 4.65 6.90 -7.13
CA LEU A 172 5.10 6.17 -5.95
C LEU A 172 6.37 5.39 -6.29
N VAL A 173 7.25 5.22 -5.33
CA VAL A 173 8.34 4.23 -5.40
C VAL A 173 7.94 3.04 -4.55
N LYS A 174 8.10 1.82 -5.05
CA LYS A 174 7.60 0.60 -4.43
C LYS A 174 8.61 -0.54 -4.48
N TYR A 175 8.49 -1.40 -3.48
CA TYR A 175 9.16 -2.69 -3.37
C TYR A 175 8.13 -3.76 -3.05
N ASP A 176 8.11 -4.86 -3.80
CA ASP A 176 7.15 -5.95 -3.61
C ASP A 176 7.79 -7.11 -2.84
N VAL A 177 7.09 -7.57 -1.81
CA VAL A 177 7.39 -8.80 -1.07
C VAL A 177 6.29 -9.81 -1.39
N PRO A 178 6.55 -10.81 -2.25
CA PRO A 178 5.60 -11.89 -2.53
C PRO A 178 5.41 -12.76 -1.28
N VAL A 179 4.17 -13.13 -0.97
CA VAL A 179 3.87 -14.05 0.14
C VAL A 179 3.74 -15.46 -0.39
N THR A 180 4.50 -16.38 0.18
CA THR A 180 4.47 -17.80 -0.14
C THR A 180 3.75 -18.62 0.93
N ALA A 181 3.21 -19.78 0.57
CA ALA A 181 2.46 -20.65 1.48
C ALA A 181 3.32 -21.23 2.62
N SER A 182 4.63 -21.38 2.39
CA SER A 182 5.59 -21.95 3.34
C SER A 182 6.25 -20.91 4.25
N GLU A 183 6.04 -19.63 3.98
CA GLU A 183 6.67 -18.53 4.72
C GLU A 183 6.10 -18.37 6.12
N ILE A 184 6.95 -18.06 7.07
CA ILE A 184 6.57 -17.72 8.44
C ILE A 184 6.47 -16.20 8.62
N MET A 185 5.67 -15.77 9.61
CA MET A 185 5.41 -14.33 9.86
C MET A 185 6.70 -13.52 10.08
N GLU A 186 7.66 -14.12 10.76
CA GLU A 186 8.92 -13.45 11.10
C GLU A 186 9.78 -13.18 9.85
N GLU A 187 9.86 -14.12 8.92
CA GLU A 187 10.55 -13.96 7.63
C GLU A 187 9.89 -12.85 6.79
N LEU A 188 8.56 -12.86 6.70
CA LEU A 188 7.81 -11.80 6.02
C LEU A 188 8.07 -10.42 6.63
N VAL A 189 8.09 -10.31 7.96
CA VAL A 189 8.39 -9.04 8.64
C VAL A 189 9.81 -8.57 8.30
N GLU A 190 10.81 -9.46 8.30
CA GLU A 190 12.19 -9.10 7.95
C GLU A 190 12.31 -8.61 6.50
N GLU A 191 11.63 -9.27 5.54
CA GLU A 191 11.62 -8.83 4.14
C GLU A 191 10.93 -7.46 3.96
N LEU A 192 9.87 -7.20 4.72
CA LEU A 192 9.21 -5.89 4.73
C LEU A 192 10.09 -4.81 5.36
N VAL A 193 10.83 -5.12 6.42
CA VAL A 193 11.83 -4.23 7.04
C VAL A 193 12.93 -3.88 6.04
N ASP A 194 13.46 -4.88 5.31
CA ASP A 194 14.45 -4.65 4.26
C ASP A 194 13.88 -3.73 3.16
N GLY A 195 12.66 -3.99 2.71
CA GLY A 195 11.95 -3.12 1.76
C GLY A 195 11.78 -1.69 2.27
N PHE A 196 11.48 -1.54 3.56
CA PHE A 196 11.36 -0.22 4.20
C PHE A 196 12.68 0.55 4.17
N TYR A 197 13.79 -0.10 4.52
CA TYR A 197 15.11 0.55 4.48
C TYR A 197 15.57 0.88 3.06
N LYS A 198 15.24 0.08 2.06
CA LYS A 198 15.49 0.40 0.64
C LYS A 198 14.74 1.65 0.18
N LEU A 199 13.54 1.88 0.72
CA LEU A 199 12.69 3.01 0.34
C LEU A 199 12.90 4.26 1.21
N LYS A 200 13.50 4.13 2.39
CA LYS A 200 13.71 5.23 3.33
C LYS A 200 14.41 6.46 2.72
N PRO A 201 15.44 6.33 1.88
CA PRO A 201 16.06 7.51 1.24
C PRO A 201 15.06 8.33 0.40
N TYR A 202 14.13 7.69 -0.31
CA TYR A 202 13.12 8.37 -1.13
C TYR A 202 12.06 9.07 -0.26
N TYR A 203 11.71 8.50 0.89
CA TYR A 203 10.86 9.15 1.88
C TYR A 203 11.54 10.38 2.48
N GLU A 204 12.81 10.27 2.85
CA GLU A 204 13.59 11.38 3.40
C GLU A 204 13.74 12.51 2.37
N GLU A 205 14.07 12.20 1.11
CA GLU A 205 14.17 13.19 0.03
C GLU A 205 12.82 13.88 -0.22
N ALA A 206 11.73 13.12 -0.23
CA ALA A 206 10.40 13.67 -0.44
C ALA A 206 9.99 14.67 0.64
N ASN A 207 10.40 14.47 1.89
CA ASN A 207 10.04 15.30 3.03
C ASN A 207 11.10 16.37 3.40
N GLN A 208 12.23 16.46 2.69
CA GLN A 208 13.16 17.58 2.86
C GLN A 208 12.47 18.91 2.50
N ASN A 209 12.70 19.92 3.33
CA ASN A 209 12.17 21.28 3.12
C ASN A 209 12.90 22.03 2.00
#